data_c62ee11a5c2ce2310bcce788c82ea683
#
_entry.id   c62ee11a5c2ce2310bcce788c82ea683
#
_cell.length_a   1.000
_cell.length_b   1.000
_cell.length_c   1.000
_cell.angle_alpha   90.00
_cell.angle_beta   90.00
_cell.angle_gamma   90.00
#
_symmetry.space_group_name_H-M   'P 1'
#
loop_
_entity.id
_entity.type
_entity.pdbx_description
1 polymer ?
#
loop_
_entity_poly.entity_id
_entity_poly.type
_entity_poly.pdbx_seq_one_letter_code
_entity_poly.pdbx_strand_id
1 'polypeptide(L)'
;MTYCAMTIIASRIAILFVVAAAINFHWEVAQMPFYAWQGSFFDAAAHCVIPSLGDGIIVLMIYAIGWLCLSRSDWSDRPRVLGYMLMLLSGFTLAMLVEWGGVHVLGRWSYAANMPLLPGWGIGVIPILQMLVLPPIIFKVTARLLERNRQLVSLK
;
A
#
# COMPACT_ATOMS: atom_id res chain seq x y z
N MET A 1 18.13 21.41 -15.80
CA MET A 1 17.42 21.27 -14.51
C MET A 1 16.32 20.19 -14.54
N THR A 2 15.61 20.00 -15.60
CA THR A 2 14.47 19.04 -15.72
C THR A 2 14.88 17.57 -15.57
N TYR A 3 16.00 17.13 -16.13
CA TYR A 3 16.46 15.72 -16.03
C TYR A 3 16.78 15.27 -14.60
N CYS A 4 17.42 16.12 -13.80
CA CYS A 4 17.74 15.78 -12.41
C CYS A 4 16.47 15.63 -11.55
N ALA A 5 15.48 16.49 -11.74
CA ALA A 5 14.21 16.42 -11.03
C ALA A 5 13.41 15.15 -11.41
N MET A 6 13.38 14.79 -12.69
CA MET A 6 12.71 13.55 -13.16
C MET A 6 13.36 12.30 -12.59
N THR A 7 14.69 12.24 -12.54
CA THR A 7 15.42 11.09 -11.97
C THR A 7 15.12 10.93 -10.47
N ILE A 8 15.03 12.03 -9.71
CA ILE A 8 14.71 12.01 -8.28
C ILE A 8 13.30 11.48 -8.05
N ILE A 9 12.31 11.93 -8.84
CA ILE A 9 10.94 11.47 -8.73
C ILE A 9 10.82 9.99 -9.13
N ALA A 10 11.46 9.58 -10.22
CA ALA A 10 11.46 8.18 -10.66
C ALA A 10 12.07 7.25 -9.60
N SER A 11 13.20 7.64 -9.00
CA SER A 11 13.82 6.89 -7.89
C SER A 11 12.89 6.79 -6.68
N ARG A 12 12.20 7.88 -6.34
CA ARG A 12 11.22 7.89 -5.24
C ARG A 12 10.08 6.90 -5.50
N ILE A 13 9.48 6.92 -6.69
CA ILE A 13 8.39 6.03 -7.07
C ILE A 13 8.85 4.57 -7.02
N ALA A 14 10.04 4.26 -7.56
CA ALA A 14 10.57 2.91 -7.55
C ALA A 14 10.83 2.39 -6.12
N ILE A 15 11.49 3.18 -5.27
CA ILE A 15 11.75 2.80 -3.87
C ILE A 15 10.43 2.65 -3.11
N LEU A 16 9.48 3.57 -3.29
CA LEU A 16 8.18 3.51 -2.66
C LEU A 16 7.44 2.22 -3.05
N PHE A 17 7.43 1.87 -4.33
CA PHE A 17 6.78 0.65 -4.81
C PHE A 17 7.41 -0.61 -4.20
N VAL A 18 8.74 -0.70 -4.22
CA VAL A 18 9.46 -1.87 -3.68
C VAL A 18 9.21 -2.02 -2.17
N VAL A 19 9.29 -0.92 -1.42
CA VAL A 19 9.00 -0.92 0.02
C VAL A 19 7.54 -1.30 0.28
N ALA A 20 6.62 -0.74 -0.49
CA ALA A 20 5.20 -1.06 -0.37
C ALA A 20 4.93 -2.54 -0.65
N ALA A 21 5.40 -3.07 -1.77
CA ALA A 21 5.22 -4.48 -2.12
C ALA A 21 5.81 -5.41 -1.05
N ALA A 22 7.02 -5.10 -0.55
CA ALA A 22 7.67 -5.92 0.47
C ALA A 22 6.91 -5.91 1.80
N ILE A 23 6.46 -4.75 2.28
CA ILE A 23 5.72 -4.65 3.55
C ILE A 23 4.33 -5.28 3.40
N ASN A 24 3.61 -5.02 2.30
CA ASN A 24 2.31 -5.62 2.05
C ASN A 24 2.41 -7.15 1.91
N PHE A 25 3.47 -7.69 1.32
CA PHE A 25 3.68 -9.14 1.24
C PHE A 25 3.66 -9.81 2.63
N HIS A 26 4.31 -9.22 3.62
CA HIS A 26 4.27 -9.76 4.98
C HIS A 26 2.86 -9.70 5.59
N TRP A 27 2.12 -8.65 5.30
CA TRP A 27 0.73 -8.54 5.73
C TRP A 27 -0.16 -9.56 5.03
N GLU A 28 -0.02 -9.71 3.71
CA GLU A 28 -0.76 -10.71 2.92
C GLU A 28 -0.56 -12.13 3.46
N VAL A 29 0.69 -12.50 3.76
CA VAL A 29 0.98 -13.80 4.38
C VAL A 29 0.35 -13.91 5.78
N ALA A 30 0.38 -12.86 6.58
CA ALA A 30 -0.20 -12.86 7.93
C ALA A 30 -1.73 -12.94 7.92
N GLN A 31 -2.39 -12.38 6.91
CA GLN A 31 -3.86 -12.39 6.80
C GLN A 31 -4.43 -13.61 6.07
N MET A 32 -3.60 -14.49 5.49
CA MET A 32 -4.05 -15.71 4.79
C MET A 32 -5.11 -16.53 5.54
N PRO A 33 -5.03 -16.71 6.88
CA PRO A 33 -6.03 -17.50 7.61
C PRO A 33 -7.45 -16.94 7.57
N PHE A 34 -7.63 -15.70 7.13
CA PHE A 34 -8.93 -15.04 6.99
C PHE A 34 -9.57 -15.22 5.60
N TYR A 35 -8.85 -15.83 4.67
CA TYR A 35 -9.36 -16.12 3.32
C TYR A 35 -9.62 -17.62 3.14
N ALA A 36 -10.63 -17.96 2.33
CA ALA A 36 -10.92 -19.34 1.98
C ALA A 36 -9.91 -19.85 0.97
N TRP A 37 -8.87 -20.49 1.47
CA TRP A 37 -7.80 -21.08 0.67
C TRP A 37 -7.79 -22.61 0.82
N GLN A 38 -7.60 -23.31 -0.31
CA GLN A 38 -7.43 -24.77 -0.34
C GLN A 38 -6.06 -25.05 -0.98
N GLY A 39 -5.08 -25.42 -0.18
CA GLY A 39 -3.73 -25.72 -0.65
C GLY A 39 -2.70 -25.69 0.47
N SER A 40 -1.43 -25.93 0.13
CA SER A 40 -0.35 -25.84 1.13
C SER A 40 -0.06 -24.39 1.51
N PHE A 41 0.59 -24.19 2.66
CA PHE A 41 1.05 -22.88 3.10
C PHE A 41 2.00 -22.22 2.09
N PHE A 42 2.88 -23.00 1.46
CA PHE A 42 3.83 -22.48 0.47
C PHE A 42 3.13 -22.00 -0.81
N ASP A 43 2.11 -22.73 -1.27
CA ASP A 43 1.32 -22.31 -2.43
C ASP A 43 0.55 -21.01 -2.12
N ALA A 44 -0.05 -20.93 -0.93
CA ALA A 44 -0.74 -19.73 -0.48
C ALA A 44 0.22 -18.53 -0.37
N ALA A 45 1.40 -18.71 0.22
CA ALA A 45 2.42 -17.66 0.33
C ALA A 45 2.89 -17.19 -1.07
N ALA A 46 3.07 -18.11 -2.03
CA ALA A 46 3.41 -17.74 -3.41
C ALA A 46 2.29 -16.91 -4.07
N HIS A 47 1.02 -17.23 -3.79
CA HIS A 47 -0.12 -16.45 -4.27
C HIS A 47 -0.20 -15.04 -3.68
N CYS A 48 0.34 -14.80 -2.48
CA CYS A 48 0.37 -13.47 -1.87
C CYS A 48 1.25 -12.45 -2.63
N VAL A 49 2.12 -12.90 -3.54
CA VAL A 49 2.95 -11.99 -4.34
C VAL A 49 2.10 -11.07 -5.21
N ILE A 50 1.09 -11.61 -5.89
CA ILE A 50 0.24 -10.83 -6.82
C ILE A 50 -0.57 -9.77 -6.08
N PRO A 51 -1.33 -10.07 -5.01
CA PRO A 51 -2.01 -9.04 -4.20
C PRO A 51 -1.04 -8.00 -3.66
N SER A 52 0.14 -8.40 -3.15
CA SER A 52 1.13 -7.47 -2.61
C SER A 52 1.64 -6.46 -3.65
N LEU A 53 1.79 -6.87 -4.91
CA LEU A 53 2.11 -5.96 -6.00
C LEU A 53 0.92 -5.01 -6.29
N GLY A 54 -0.31 -5.52 -6.25
CA GLY A 54 -1.53 -4.73 -6.35
C GLY A 54 -1.62 -3.67 -5.24
N ASP A 55 -1.34 -4.05 -4.01
CA ASP A 55 -1.28 -3.14 -2.86
C ASP A 55 -0.18 -2.09 -3.01
N GLY A 56 0.96 -2.49 -3.58
CA GLY A 56 2.02 -1.56 -3.96
C GLY A 56 1.51 -0.47 -4.92
N ILE A 57 0.68 -0.84 -5.90
CA ILE A 57 0.03 0.10 -6.81
C ILE A 57 -0.96 1.00 -6.05
N ILE A 58 -1.75 0.44 -5.13
CA ILE A 58 -2.68 1.23 -4.29
C ILE A 58 -1.90 2.28 -3.48
N VAL A 59 -0.77 1.92 -2.89
CA VAL A 59 0.09 2.88 -2.17
C VAL A 59 0.64 3.97 -3.10
N LEU A 60 1.01 3.63 -4.33
CA LEU A 60 1.38 4.63 -5.34
C LEU A 60 0.21 5.55 -5.71
N MET A 61 -1.02 5.03 -5.78
CA MET A 61 -2.22 5.85 -6.01
C MET A 61 -2.46 6.81 -4.83
N ILE A 62 -2.33 6.35 -3.59
CA ILE A 62 -2.40 7.20 -2.38
C ILE A 62 -1.35 8.32 -2.47
N TYR A 63 -0.11 7.98 -2.85
CA TYR A 63 0.96 8.96 -3.06
C TYR A 63 0.60 9.98 -4.14
N ALA A 64 0.09 9.53 -5.28
CA ALA A 64 -0.30 10.39 -6.39
C ALA A 64 -1.45 11.35 -6.02
N ILE A 65 -2.48 10.85 -5.31
CA ILE A 65 -3.59 11.67 -4.81
C ILE A 65 -3.06 12.78 -3.89
N GLY A 66 -2.21 12.44 -2.93
CA GLY A 66 -1.62 13.43 -2.06
C GLY A 66 -0.74 14.44 -2.78
N TRP A 67 0.03 13.99 -3.79
CA TRP A 67 0.84 14.88 -4.63
C TRP A 67 -0.03 15.86 -5.42
N LEU A 68 -1.10 15.39 -6.04
CA LEU A 68 -2.05 16.25 -6.78
C LEU A 68 -2.75 17.25 -5.87
N CYS A 69 -3.23 16.81 -4.70
CA CYS A 69 -3.94 17.67 -3.77
C CYS A 69 -3.04 18.72 -3.08
N LEU A 70 -1.79 18.36 -2.79
CA LEU A 70 -0.86 19.22 -2.03
C LEU A 70 0.15 19.93 -2.93
N SER A 71 0.19 19.62 -4.23
CA SER A 71 1.15 20.15 -5.22
C SER A 71 2.62 20.00 -4.80
N ARG A 72 2.94 18.96 -4.03
CA ARG A 72 4.27 18.68 -3.49
C ARG A 72 4.60 17.20 -3.64
N SER A 73 5.69 16.89 -4.34
CA SER A 73 6.14 15.49 -4.52
C SER A 73 6.80 14.90 -3.25
N ASP A 74 7.21 15.74 -2.31
CA ASP A 74 7.82 15.34 -1.04
C ASP A 74 6.84 15.33 0.15
N TRP A 75 5.54 15.47 -0.12
CA TRP A 75 4.50 15.56 0.92
C TRP A 75 4.51 14.39 1.90
N SER A 76 4.83 13.19 1.39
CA SER A 76 4.86 11.94 2.17
C SER A 76 6.03 11.86 3.15
N ASP A 77 7.10 12.67 2.97
CA ASP A 77 8.27 12.64 3.86
C ASP A 77 7.96 13.28 5.21
N ARG A 78 7.13 14.33 5.18
CA ARG A 78 6.67 15.07 6.37
C ARG A 78 5.19 15.41 6.21
N PRO A 79 4.30 14.42 6.28
CA PRO A 79 2.87 14.66 6.15
C PRO A 79 2.40 15.47 7.36
N ARG A 80 1.81 16.63 7.10
CA ARG A 80 1.06 17.39 8.12
C ARG A 80 -0.29 16.71 8.34
N VAL A 81 -1.10 17.24 9.24
CA VAL A 81 -2.45 16.71 9.51
C VAL A 81 -3.23 16.43 8.22
N LEU A 82 -3.24 17.39 7.28
CA LEU A 82 -3.91 17.22 5.98
C LEU A 82 -3.34 16.05 5.15
N GLY A 83 -2.01 15.86 5.19
CA GLY A 83 -1.36 14.71 4.52
C GLY A 83 -1.79 13.38 5.11
N TYR A 84 -1.87 13.27 6.44
CA TYR A 84 -2.41 12.06 7.09
C TYR A 84 -3.89 11.85 6.78
N MET A 85 -4.71 12.89 6.78
CA MET A 85 -6.13 12.78 6.41
C MET A 85 -6.30 12.28 4.97
N LEU A 86 -5.55 12.84 4.01
CA LEU A 86 -5.57 12.39 2.62
C LEU A 86 -5.13 10.92 2.51
N MET A 87 -4.08 10.54 3.23
CA MET A 87 -3.56 9.16 3.26
C MET A 87 -4.61 8.18 3.77
N LEU A 88 -5.25 8.47 4.90
CA LEU A 88 -6.26 7.62 5.52
C LEU A 88 -7.55 7.57 4.68
N LEU A 89 -8.04 8.71 4.20
CA LEU A 89 -9.26 8.76 3.39
C LEU A 89 -9.08 8.05 2.05
N SER A 90 -7.98 8.32 1.34
CA SER A 90 -7.70 7.63 0.06
C SER A 90 -7.44 6.15 0.27
N GLY A 91 -6.68 5.76 1.30
CA GLY A 91 -6.43 4.37 1.65
C GLY A 91 -7.73 3.62 1.97
N PHE A 92 -8.59 4.19 2.82
CA PHE A 92 -9.91 3.63 3.12
C PHE A 92 -10.77 3.47 1.86
N THR A 93 -10.89 4.53 1.05
CA THR A 93 -11.72 4.51 -0.15
C THR A 93 -11.25 3.47 -1.16
N LEU A 94 -9.94 3.42 -1.42
CA LEU A 94 -9.36 2.45 -2.36
C LEU A 94 -9.51 1.02 -1.85
N ALA A 95 -9.30 0.77 -0.55
CA ALA A 95 -9.50 -0.54 0.05
C ALA A 95 -10.96 -1.00 -0.09
N MET A 96 -11.92 -0.13 0.22
CA MET A 96 -13.35 -0.41 0.06
C MET A 96 -13.70 -0.78 -1.38
N LEU A 97 -13.20 -0.03 -2.35
CA LEU A 97 -13.48 -0.27 -3.78
C LEU A 97 -12.87 -1.58 -4.26
N VAL A 98 -11.63 -1.88 -3.88
CA VAL A 98 -10.93 -3.10 -4.28
C VAL A 98 -11.57 -4.33 -3.65
N GLU A 99 -11.84 -4.30 -2.34
CA GLU A 99 -12.48 -5.40 -1.63
C GLU A 99 -13.89 -5.67 -2.13
N TRP A 100 -14.70 -4.62 -2.27
CA TRP A 100 -16.07 -4.77 -2.78
C TRP A 100 -16.06 -5.31 -4.21
N GLY A 101 -15.23 -4.73 -5.08
CA GLY A 101 -15.10 -5.18 -6.46
C GLY A 101 -14.55 -6.61 -6.58
N GLY A 102 -13.55 -6.96 -5.77
CA GLY A 102 -12.93 -8.28 -5.76
C GLY A 102 -13.89 -9.38 -5.34
N VAL A 103 -14.66 -9.14 -4.27
CA VAL A 103 -15.59 -10.14 -3.70
C VAL A 103 -16.91 -10.19 -4.47
N HIS A 104 -17.57 -9.05 -4.66
CA HIS A 104 -18.96 -9.01 -5.13
C HIS A 104 -19.11 -8.91 -6.65
N VAL A 105 -18.12 -8.32 -7.35
CA VAL A 105 -18.22 -8.14 -8.81
C VAL A 105 -17.40 -9.20 -9.54
N LEU A 106 -16.16 -9.42 -9.12
CA LEU A 106 -15.22 -10.27 -9.85
C LEU A 106 -15.14 -11.70 -9.28
N GLY A 107 -15.61 -11.93 -8.05
CA GLY A 107 -15.51 -13.24 -7.38
C GLY A 107 -14.07 -13.77 -7.28
N ARG A 108 -13.09 -12.86 -7.13
CA ARG A 108 -11.66 -13.20 -7.14
C ARG A 108 -11.21 -13.94 -5.91
N TRP A 109 -11.83 -13.64 -4.77
CA TRP A 109 -11.56 -14.29 -3.48
C TRP A 109 -12.83 -14.37 -2.64
N SER A 110 -12.79 -15.27 -1.67
CA SER A 110 -13.83 -15.40 -0.65
C SER A 110 -13.19 -15.47 0.73
N TYR A 111 -13.96 -15.09 1.74
CA TYR A 111 -13.48 -15.06 3.11
C TYR A 111 -13.73 -16.38 3.84
N ALA A 112 -12.84 -16.72 4.77
CA ALA A 112 -13.09 -17.77 5.72
C ALA A 112 -14.10 -17.32 6.80
N ALA A 113 -14.69 -18.27 7.53
CA ALA A 113 -15.73 -17.99 8.53
C ALA A 113 -15.27 -17.08 9.69
N ASN A 114 -13.96 -17.00 9.94
CA ASN A 114 -13.34 -16.18 10.97
C ASN A 114 -12.97 -14.75 10.51
N MET A 115 -13.22 -14.38 9.23
CA MET A 115 -12.98 -13.01 8.77
C MET A 115 -13.97 -12.04 9.41
N PRO A 116 -13.52 -11.00 10.13
CA PRO A 116 -14.41 -9.95 10.57
C PRO A 116 -14.89 -9.14 9.35
N LEU A 117 -16.21 -9.08 9.17
CA LEU A 117 -16.82 -8.37 8.05
C LEU A 117 -17.36 -7.00 8.49
N LEU A 118 -17.25 -6.03 7.58
CA LEU A 118 -17.87 -4.71 7.76
C LEU A 118 -19.38 -4.85 7.64
N PRO A 119 -20.17 -4.49 8.69
CA PRO A 119 -21.61 -4.63 8.68
C PRO A 119 -22.28 -3.91 7.50
N GLY A 120 -23.19 -4.58 6.82
CA GLY A 120 -23.93 -4.04 5.67
C GLY A 120 -23.16 -4.08 4.33
N TRP A 121 -21.85 -4.30 4.33
CA TRP A 121 -21.01 -4.32 3.10
C TRP A 121 -20.51 -5.71 2.73
N GLY A 122 -20.44 -6.63 3.70
CA GLY A 122 -19.96 -8.00 3.45
C GLY A 122 -18.51 -8.09 3.00
N ILE A 123 -17.69 -7.10 3.33
CA ILE A 123 -16.25 -7.03 2.99
C ILE A 123 -15.38 -7.14 4.23
N GLY A 124 -14.17 -7.69 4.06
CA GLY A 124 -13.24 -7.95 5.15
C GLY A 124 -12.71 -6.67 5.79
N VAL A 125 -12.70 -6.62 7.13
CA VAL A 125 -12.12 -5.51 7.89
C VAL A 125 -10.59 -5.53 7.84
N ILE A 126 -9.98 -6.71 7.77
CA ILE A 126 -8.51 -6.86 7.80
C ILE A 126 -7.81 -6.14 6.64
N PRO A 127 -8.22 -6.30 5.35
CA PRO A 127 -7.61 -5.57 4.25
C PRO A 127 -7.89 -4.05 4.31
N ILE A 128 -9.01 -3.62 4.91
CA ILE A 128 -9.26 -2.20 5.14
C ILE A 128 -8.24 -1.64 6.15
N LEU A 129 -8.01 -2.36 7.25
CA LEU A 129 -7.00 -1.98 8.25
C LEU A 129 -5.60 -1.95 7.65
N GLN A 130 -5.27 -2.86 6.74
CA GLN A 130 -4.01 -2.85 5.99
C GLN A 130 -3.77 -1.48 5.33
N MET A 131 -4.73 -0.99 4.58
CA MET A 131 -4.62 0.29 3.85
C MET A 131 -4.75 1.53 4.73
N LEU A 132 -5.12 1.39 5.99
CA LEU A 132 -5.08 2.47 6.98
C LEU A 132 -3.75 2.50 7.75
N VAL A 133 -3.18 1.33 8.05
CA VAL A 133 -2.00 1.20 8.93
C VAL A 133 -0.71 1.21 8.13
N LEU A 134 -0.63 0.48 7.01
CA LEU A 134 0.63 0.32 6.29
C LEU A 134 1.10 1.56 5.52
N PRO A 135 0.27 2.36 4.83
CA PRO A 135 0.76 3.52 4.09
C PRO A 135 1.55 4.52 4.94
N PRO A 136 1.14 4.91 6.17
CA PRO A 136 1.96 5.74 7.05
C PRO A 136 3.34 5.16 7.36
N ILE A 137 3.41 3.84 7.57
CA ILE A 137 4.66 3.12 7.85
C ILE A 137 5.55 3.10 6.60
N ILE A 138 4.97 2.72 5.45
CA ILE A 138 5.64 2.63 4.15
C ILE A 138 6.26 3.99 3.77
N PHE A 139 5.51 5.08 3.88
CA PHE A 139 6.01 6.41 3.56
C PHE A 139 7.15 6.83 4.49
N LYS A 140 7.05 6.54 5.79
CA LYS A 140 8.12 6.81 6.75
C LYS A 140 9.40 6.02 6.46
N VAL A 141 9.27 4.74 6.10
CA VAL A 141 10.41 3.89 5.72
C VAL A 141 11.04 4.42 4.43
N THR A 142 10.24 4.71 3.42
CA THR A 142 10.69 5.26 2.14
C THR A 142 11.44 6.59 2.32
N ALA A 143 10.90 7.50 3.13
CA ALA A 143 11.55 8.78 3.42
C ALA A 143 12.94 8.60 4.03
N ARG A 144 13.09 7.69 5.00
CA ARG A 144 14.38 7.37 5.63
C ARG A 144 15.40 6.78 4.64
N LEU A 145 14.96 5.88 3.75
CA LEU A 145 15.82 5.29 2.74
C LEU A 145 16.32 6.34 1.73
N LEU A 146 15.44 7.23 1.31
CA LEU A 146 15.79 8.33 0.41
C LEU A 146 16.77 9.32 1.05
N GLU A 147 16.59 9.63 2.32
CA GLU A 147 17.50 10.50 3.07
C GLU A 147 18.89 9.87 3.22
N ARG A 148 18.97 8.59 3.58
CA ARG A 148 20.21 7.84 3.66
C ARG A 148 20.95 7.80 2.32
N ASN A 149 20.24 7.56 1.22
CA ASN A 149 20.85 7.54 -0.10
C ASN A 149 21.44 8.91 -0.50
N ARG A 150 20.75 10.01 -0.17
CA ARG A 150 21.29 11.36 -0.42
C ARG A 150 22.58 11.62 0.35
N GLN A 151 22.66 11.20 1.62
CA GLN A 151 23.86 11.35 2.44
C GLN A 151 25.04 10.58 1.85
N LEU A 152 24.83 9.34 1.38
CA LEU A 152 25.88 8.52 0.77
C LEU A 152 26.41 9.12 -0.56
N VAL A 153 25.55 9.77 -1.34
CA VAL A 153 25.96 10.44 -2.58
C VAL A 153 26.75 11.72 -2.31
N SER A 154 26.45 12.44 -1.21
CA SER A 154 27.13 13.69 -0.84
C SER A 154 28.53 13.47 -0.25
N LEU A 155 28.88 12.22 0.11
CA LEU A 155 30.20 11.84 0.67
C LEU A 155 31.19 11.34 -0.40
N LYS A 156 30.73 11.23 -1.65
CA LYS A 156 31.56 10.86 -2.82
C LYS A 156 31.90 12.08 -3.67
#